data_5d20abccabde3813fe5f3e18aa87f28b
#
_entry.id   5d20abccabde3813fe5f3e18aa87f28b
#
_cell.length_a   1.000
_cell.length_b   1.000
_cell.length_c   1.000
_cell.angle_alpha   90.00
_cell.angle_beta   90.00
_cell.angle_gamma   90.00
#
_symmetry.space_group_name_H-M   'P 1'
#
loop_
_entity.id
_entity.type
_entity.pdbx_description
1 polymer ?
#
loop_
_entity_poly.entity_id
_entity_poly.type
_entity_poly.pdbx_seq_one_letter_code
_entity_poly.pdbx_strand_id
1 'polypeptide(L)'
;MRLTSKYPLSAHPNDGKSVYGGGSTGNTRDVVGYGPSPPKPQWPNGAKVALNLVLNYEEGGENCLLHGDGESEKLLSEIAGAAAYPDQRHANMESLYDYGSRAGFWRLHDLFRRKQVPCTVYAVGMALERNRAACKAMVEAGWEVASHGYRWWDYQNVSPEVEREHIARTVQIHKDLIGCRPVGMYQGKPNAHTRQLVVEEGGFLYDSDSYDDDLPHWTTEYGRPHLIIPYTLSENDMRFAINGFSHGREFATYLKDYLRYLVDEGRRGAPKMMTVGLHCRLVGRPGRAAGLEEFIDFAKSLGDDVWICRRDEIAKFWYRNHYPEGYSMPPDVATQVGFGGGSTVHMRSAL
;
A
#
# COMPACT_ATOMS: atom_id res chain seq x y z
N MET A 1 -8.22 47.45 8.05
CA MET A 1 -9.41 46.79 8.54
C MET A 1 -9.00 45.37 8.93
N ARG A 2 -8.80 45.07 10.23
CA ARG A 2 -8.40 43.74 10.70
C ARG A 2 -9.64 42.89 10.76
N LEU A 3 -9.67 41.79 10.01
CA LEU A 3 -10.69 40.76 10.13
C LEU A 3 -10.42 39.98 11.43
N THR A 4 -11.19 40.26 12.45
CA THR A 4 -11.23 39.45 13.67
C THR A 4 -11.99 38.18 13.36
N SER A 5 -11.30 37.01 13.40
CA SER A 5 -11.92 35.71 13.32
C SER A 5 -12.97 35.58 14.43
N LYS A 6 -14.20 35.17 14.05
CA LYS A 6 -15.31 34.94 14.97
C LYS A 6 -15.21 33.62 15.77
N TYR A 7 -14.15 32.85 15.53
CA TYR A 7 -13.89 31.59 16.23
C TYR A 7 -12.56 31.72 16.96
N PRO A 8 -12.56 31.78 18.30
CA PRO A 8 -11.31 31.67 19.03
C PRO A 8 -10.71 30.30 18.74
N LEU A 9 -9.49 30.29 18.21
CA LEU A 9 -8.65 29.10 18.23
C LEU A 9 -8.42 28.77 19.70
N SER A 10 -9.19 27.84 20.24
CA SER A 10 -8.87 27.23 21.54
C SER A 10 -7.50 26.58 21.34
N ALA A 11 -6.51 27.04 22.13
CA ALA A 11 -5.24 26.38 22.21
C ALA A 11 -5.49 24.90 22.58
N HIS A 12 -5.25 23.99 21.63
CA HIS A 12 -5.18 22.59 21.94
C HIS A 12 -3.93 22.36 22.79
N PRO A 13 -4.04 21.79 23.97
CA PRO A 13 -2.88 21.32 24.70
C PRO A 13 -2.39 20.04 24.03
N ASN A 14 -1.66 20.17 22.97
CA ASN A 14 -0.96 19.04 22.36
C ASN A 14 0.52 19.18 22.68
N ASP A 15 0.92 18.65 23.81
CA ASP A 15 2.29 18.46 24.29
C ASP A 15 3.01 17.37 23.49
N GLY A 16 2.91 17.38 22.14
CA GLY A 16 3.67 16.48 21.27
C GLY A 16 3.29 14.98 21.33
N LYS A 17 2.15 14.64 21.92
CA LYS A 17 1.65 13.25 21.93
C LYS A 17 0.67 13.08 20.80
N SER A 18 0.97 12.12 19.90
CA SER A 18 0.00 11.64 18.90
C SER A 18 -1.29 11.23 19.60
N VAL A 19 -2.42 11.85 19.23
CA VAL A 19 -3.73 11.58 19.84
C VAL A 19 -4.47 10.50 19.06
N TYR A 20 -3.77 9.41 18.70
CA TYR A 20 -4.40 8.15 18.40
C TYR A 20 -4.49 7.31 19.68
N GLY A 21 -5.17 7.81 20.68
CA GLY A 21 -5.44 7.10 21.94
C GLY A 21 -6.91 6.86 22.09
N GLY A 22 -7.34 5.63 21.93
CA GLY A 22 -8.70 5.20 22.23
C GLY A 22 -9.04 5.39 23.70
N GLY A 23 -9.83 6.40 23.97
CA GLY A 23 -10.49 6.61 25.24
C GLY A 23 -11.75 7.43 24.99
N SER A 24 -12.88 6.77 25.03
CA SER A 24 -14.28 7.28 25.05
C SER A 24 -14.47 8.80 24.95
N THR A 25 -15.24 9.23 23.97
CA THR A 25 -15.92 10.52 23.81
C THR A 25 -15.24 11.62 22.97
N GLY A 26 -14.58 11.28 21.89
CA GLY A 26 -14.19 12.33 20.97
C GLY A 26 -13.59 11.76 19.69
N ASN A 27 -14.40 11.56 18.67
CA ASN A 27 -13.98 11.25 17.30
C ASN A 27 -13.14 12.41 16.71
N THR A 28 -11.90 12.57 17.14
CA THR A 28 -11.00 13.53 16.52
C THR A 28 -10.01 12.76 15.65
N ARG A 29 -10.18 12.87 14.34
CA ARG A 29 -9.13 12.46 13.39
C ARG A 29 -7.86 13.27 13.68
N ASP A 30 -6.68 12.63 13.57
CA ASP A 30 -5.45 13.38 13.53
C ASP A 30 -5.34 14.12 12.18
N VAL A 31 -5.54 15.42 12.21
CA VAL A 31 -5.38 16.31 11.05
C VAL A 31 -4.09 17.12 11.12
N VAL A 32 -3.24 16.82 12.10
CA VAL A 32 -1.96 17.51 12.32
C VAL A 32 -0.79 16.71 11.73
N GLY A 33 -0.78 15.38 11.90
CA GLY A 33 0.31 14.51 11.42
C GLY A 33 1.69 15.01 11.85
N TYR A 34 2.64 14.98 10.95
CA TYR A 34 3.99 15.54 11.19
C TYR A 34 4.04 17.07 11.16
N GLY A 35 3.02 17.76 10.67
CA GLY A 35 2.97 19.21 10.55
C GLY A 35 4.13 19.77 9.73
N PRO A 36 4.69 20.96 10.15
CA PRO A 36 5.75 21.62 9.40
C PRO A 36 7.15 21.00 9.58
N SER A 37 7.27 19.97 10.43
CA SER A 37 8.57 19.38 10.80
C SER A 37 8.55 17.86 10.66
N PRO A 38 8.30 17.32 9.45
CA PRO A 38 8.32 15.87 9.23
C PRO A 38 9.72 15.30 9.50
N PRO A 39 9.82 14.01 9.85
CA PRO A 39 11.10 13.34 9.94
C PRO A 39 11.84 13.44 8.60
N LYS A 40 13.17 13.44 8.65
CA LYS A 40 14.03 13.52 7.48
C LYS A 40 14.68 12.14 7.28
N PRO A 41 14.03 11.20 6.64
CA PRO A 41 14.59 9.88 6.44
C PRO A 41 15.90 9.99 5.65
N GLN A 42 16.90 9.31 6.16
CA GLN A 42 18.17 9.15 5.45
C GLN A 42 18.06 7.87 4.60
N TRP A 43 17.29 7.96 3.52
CA TRP A 43 17.09 6.81 2.64
C TRP A 43 18.42 6.22 2.16
N PRO A 44 18.49 4.92 1.83
CA PRO A 44 19.70 4.30 1.30
C PRO A 44 20.32 5.12 0.17
N ASN A 45 21.66 5.19 0.13
CA ASN A 45 22.46 5.97 -0.82
C ASN A 45 22.21 7.48 -0.82
N GLY A 46 21.55 8.01 0.23
CA GLY A 46 21.23 9.43 0.31
C GLY A 46 20.08 9.85 -0.62
N ALA A 47 19.26 8.89 -1.04
CA ALA A 47 18.13 9.13 -1.94
C ALA A 47 17.17 10.18 -1.40
N LYS A 48 16.55 10.90 -2.31
CA LYS A 48 15.58 11.95 -2.04
C LYS A 48 14.16 11.41 -2.00
N VAL A 49 13.93 10.33 -2.73
CA VAL A 49 12.63 9.65 -2.80
C VAL A 49 12.81 8.14 -2.68
N ALA A 50 12.03 7.51 -1.78
CA ALA A 50 11.80 6.08 -1.78
C ALA A 50 10.62 5.78 -2.72
N LEU A 51 10.89 5.29 -3.93
CA LEU A 51 9.87 4.96 -4.93
C LEU A 51 9.49 3.49 -4.84
N ASN A 52 8.21 3.19 -4.65
CA ASN A 52 7.71 1.82 -4.66
C ASN A 52 6.62 1.63 -5.72
N LEU A 53 6.74 0.55 -6.50
CA LEU A 53 5.76 0.11 -7.46
C LEU A 53 4.90 -0.99 -6.81
N VAL A 54 3.59 -0.78 -6.76
CA VAL A 54 2.66 -1.71 -6.12
C VAL A 54 1.69 -2.26 -7.14
N LEU A 55 1.73 -3.57 -7.35
CA LEU A 55 0.83 -4.27 -8.25
C LEU A 55 -0.31 -4.92 -7.45
N ASN A 56 -1.53 -4.47 -7.64
CA ASN A 56 -2.71 -5.12 -7.09
C ASN A 56 -3.05 -6.33 -7.96
N TYR A 57 -2.99 -7.52 -7.34
CA TYR A 57 -3.34 -8.80 -7.96
C TYR A 57 -4.67 -9.28 -7.37
N GLU A 58 -5.76 -8.93 -8.04
CA GLU A 58 -7.13 -9.04 -7.53
C GLU A 58 -7.97 -10.06 -8.31
N GLU A 59 -7.53 -10.41 -9.49
CA GLU A 59 -8.27 -11.18 -10.49
C GLU A 59 -8.58 -12.59 -10.01
N GLY A 60 -9.88 -12.86 -9.84
CA GLY A 60 -10.40 -14.07 -9.22
C GLY A 60 -10.85 -13.90 -7.77
N GLY A 61 -10.64 -12.72 -7.16
CA GLY A 61 -11.11 -12.36 -5.82
C GLY A 61 -12.26 -11.36 -5.80
N GLU A 62 -12.63 -10.79 -6.95
CA GLU A 62 -13.74 -9.86 -7.15
C GLU A 62 -15.11 -10.49 -6.85
N ASN A 63 -16.16 -9.65 -6.73
CA ASN A 63 -17.53 -10.13 -6.59
C ASN A 63 -17.98 -10.88 -7.85
N CYS A 64 -18.41 -12.13 -7.69
CA CYS A 64 -18.89 -12.96 -8.78
C CYS A 64 -19.78 -14.08 -8.25
N LEU A 65 -20.90 -14.33 -8.92
CA LEU A 65 -21.81 -15.43 -8.53
C LEU A 65 -21.11 -16.80 -8.50
N LEU A 66 -20.10 -17.02 -9.37
CA LEU A 66 -19.30 -18.26 -9.34
C LEU A 66 -18.45 -18.40 -8.08
N HIS A 67 -18.32 -17.33 -7.30
CA HIS A 67 -17.63 -17.30 -6.01
C HIS A 67 -18.59 -17.46 -4.83
N GLY A 68 -19.90 -17.52 -5.10
CA GLY A 68 -20.95 -17.56 -4.09
C GLY A 68 -21.43 -16.18 -3.64
N ASP A 69 -21.08 -15.11 -4.36
CA ASP A 69 -21.52 -13.75 -4.05
C ASP A 69 -22.94 -13.51 -4.53
N GLY A 70 -23.69 -12.62 -3.88
CA GLY A 70 -25.05 -12.27 -4.25
C GLY A 70 -25.16 -11.29 -5.43
N GLU A 71 -24.05 -10.74 -5.89
CA GLU A 71 -24.01 -9.79 -7.02
C GLU A 71 -22.69 -9.88 -7.78
N SER A 72 -22.66 -9.34 -9.00
CA SER A 72 -21.46 -9.21 -9.80
C SER A 72 -20.64 -7.98 -9.41
N GLU A 73 -19.35 -7.96 -9.79
CA GLU A 73 -18.48 -6.80 -9.62
C GLU A 73 -18.94 -5.61 -10.52
N LYS A 74 -18.65 -4.39 -10.04
CA LYS A 74 -18.96 -3.14 -10.76
C LYS A 74 -17.79 -2.15 -10.81
N LEU A 75 -16.72 -2.41 -10.03
CA LEU A 75 -15.64 -1.44 -9.84
C LEU A 75 -14.44 -1.70 -10.75
N LEU A 76 -13.65 -0.66 -10.94
CA LEU A 76 -12.33 -0.67 -11.61
C LEU A 76 -12.33 -1.44 -12.93
N SER A 77 -13.29 -1.10 -13.81
CA SER A 77 -13.40 -1.60 -15.17
C SER A 77 -13.58 -0.45 -16.16
N GLU A 78 -13.44 -0.76 -17.45
CA GLU A 78 -13.63 0.18 -18.55
C GLU A 78 -15.08 0.16 -19.09
N ILE A 79 -15.98 -0.55 -18.39
CA ILE A 79 -17.41 -0.59 -18.77
C ILE A 79 -18.05 0.70 -18.30
N ALA A 80 -18.47 1.53 -19.26
CA ALA A 80 -19.14 2.78 -18.95
C ALA A 80 -20.46 2.51 -18.21
N GLY A 81 -20.64 3.16 -17.06
CA GLY A 81 -21.83 3.00 -16.24
C GLY A 81 -21.99 1.59 -15.63
N ALA A 82 -20.88 0.87 -15.39
CA ALA A 82 -20.93 -0.45 -14.79
C ALA A 82 -21.78 -0.48 -13.51
N ALA A 83 -22.70 -1.44 -13.45
CA ALA A 83 -23.54 -1.71 -12.29
C ALA A 83 -23.38 -3.15 -11.83
N ALA A 84 -23.57 -3.40 -10.55
CA ALA A 84 -23.69 -4.77 -10.06
C ALA A 84 -25.02 -5.38 -10.54
N TYR A 85 -25.00 -6.64 -10.91
CA TYR A 85 -26.20 -7.39 -11.25
C TYR A 85 -26.51 -8.38 -10.11
N PRO A 86 -27.56 -8.13 -9.30
CA PRO A 86 -27.98 -9.05 -8.27
C PRO A 86 -28.38 -10.40 -8.87
N ASP A 87 -27.91 -11.49 -8.23
CA ASP A 87 -28.19 -12.87 -8.63
C ASP A 87 -27.88 -13.21 -10.10
N GLN A 88 -27.01 -12.43 -10.75
CA GLN A 88 -26.65 -12.62 -12.16
C GLN A 88 -25.15 -12.44 -12.38
N ARG A 89 -24.62 -13.23 -13.30
CA ARG A 89 -23.23 -13.07 -13.78
C ARG A 89 -23.12 -11.86 -14.70
N HIS A 90 -21.96 -11.21 -14.65
CA HIS A 90 -21.60 -10.12 -15.58
C HIS A 90 -20.41 -10.58 -16.45
N ALA A 91 -20.70 -11.31 -17.53
CA ALA A 91 -19.69 -11.95 -18.37
C ALA A 91 -18.60 -11.00 -18.92
N ASN A 92 -18.97 -9.75 -19.27
CA ASN A 92 -17.99 -8.76 -19.71
C ASN A 92 -17.07 -8.32 -18.57
N MET A 93 -17.60 -8.14 -17.36
CA MET A 93 -16.81 -7.81 -16.18
C MET A 93 -15.83 -8.94 -15.85
N GLU A 94 -16.34 -10.17 -15.77
CA GLU A 94 -15.51 -11.36 -15.55
C GLU A 94 -14.38 -11.45 -16.59
N SER A 95 -14.66 -11.22 -17.87
CA SER A 95 -13.64 -11.26 -18.93
C SER A 95 -12.59 -10.15 -18.83
N LEU A 96 -12.92 -8.99 -18.26
CA LEU A 96 -11.96 -7.92 -17.99
C LEU A 96 -11.01 -8.31 -16.86
N TYR A 97 -11.52 -8.92 -15.80
CA TYR A 97 -10.71 -9.48 -14.72
C TYR A 97 -9.85 -10.64 -15.24
N ASP A 98 -10.42 -11.57 -16.01
CA ASP A 98 -9.66 -12.65 -16.66
C ASP A 98 -8.48 -12.13 -17.49
N TYR A 99 -8.67 -11.03 -18.23
CA TYR A 99 -7.57 -10.41 -18.99
C TYR A 99 -6.40 -10.02 -18.06
N GLY A 100 -6.69 -9.46 -16.90
CA GLY A 100 -5.66 -9.09 -15.91
C GLY A 100 -4.79 -10.28 -15.54
N SER A 101 -5.41 -11.41 -15.17
CA SER A 101 -4.70 -12.64 -14.80
C SER A 101 -4.03 -13.32 -16.00
N ARG A 102 -4.70 -13.36 -17.17
CA ARG A 102 -4.26 -14.14 -18.35
C ARG A 102 -3.22 -13.44 -19.21
N ALA A 103 -3.24 -12.11 -19.26
CA ALA A 103 -2.37 -11.33 -20.13
C ALA A 103 -1.69 -10.16 -19.43
N GLY A 104 -2.43 -9.38 -18.63
CA GLY A 104 -1.92 -8.17 -18.00
C GLY A 104 -0.78 -8.45 -17.02
N PHE A 105 -0.98 -9.40 -16.11
CA PHE A 105 0.05 -9.82 -15.15
C PHE A 105 1.35 -10.23 -15.85
N TRP A 106 1.27 -11.08 -16.85
CA TRP A 106 2.47 -11.59 -17.53
C TRP A 106 3.24 -10.51 -18.28
N ARG A 107 2.53 -9.52 -18.84
CA ARG A 107 3.17 -8.36 -19.47
C ARG A 107 3.91 -7.49 -18.45
N LEU A 108 3.30 -7.24 -17.30
CA LEU A 108 3.91 -6.46 -16.24
C LEU A 108 5.07 -7.22 -15.59
N HIS A 109 4.92 -8.53 -15.39
CA HIS A 109 5.99 -9.39 -14.90
C HIS A 109 7.22 -9.37 -15.82
N ASP A 110 7.02 -9.51 -17.15
CA ASP A 110 8.10 -9.39 -18.13
C ASP A 110 8.74 -7.99 -18.11
N LEU A 111 7.92 -6.93 -18.08
CA LEU A 111 8.39 -5.54 -18.01
C LEU A 111 9.30 -5.33 -16.79
N PHE A 112 8.83 -5.67 -15.59
CA PHE A 112 9.60 -5.45 -14.36
C PHE A 112 10.89 -6.27 -14.32
N ARG A 113 10.86 -7.51 -14.82
CA ARG A 113 12.07 -8.33 -14.95
C ARG A 113 13.06 -7.74 -15.94
N ARG A 114 12.63 -7.32 -17.15
CA ARG A 114 13.52 -6.68 -18.15
C ARG A 114 14.13 -5.39 -17.61
N LYS A 115 13.35 -4.62 -16.86
CA LYS A 115 13.82 -3.36 -16.24
C LYS A 115 14.56 -3.58 -14.93
N GLN A 116 14.56 -4.79 -14.39
CA GLN A 116 15.21 -5.13 -13.11
C GLN A 116 14.75 -4.19 -11.98
N VAL A 117 13.43 -3.98 -11.86
CA VAL A 117 12.84 -3.18 -10.79
C VAL A 117 12.11 -4.07 -9.79
N PRO A 118 12.27 -3.80 -8.48
CA PRO A 118 11.52 -4.49 -7.43
C PRO A 118 10.03 -4.11 -7.49
N CYS A 119 9.19 -4.99 -6.95
CA CYS A 119 7.75 -4.78 -6.88
C CYS A 119 7.21 -5.31 -5.56
N THR A 120 6.23 -4.61 -4.99
CA THR A 120 5.32 -5.15 -3.98
C THR A 120 4.02 -5.55 -4.66
N VAL A 121 3.54 -6.75 -4.39
CA VAL A 121 2.23 -7.21 -4.87
C VAL A 121 1.26 -7.18 -3.70
N TYR A 122 0.17 -6.44 -3.82
CA TYR A 122 -1.00 -6.63 -2.96
C TYR A 122 -1.85 -7.72 -3.56
N ALA A 123 -1.83 -8.90 -2.94
CA ALA A 123 -2.44 -10.10 -3.48
C ALA A 123 -3.68 -10.50 -2.69
N VAL A 124 -4.82 -10.58 -3.36
CA VAL A 124 -6.04 -11.13 -2.80
C VAL A 124 -5.87 -12.64 -2.63
N GLY A 125 -6.13 -13.17 -1.43
CA GLY A 125 -5.90 -14.57 -1.11
C GLY A 125 -6.61 -15.54 -2.07
N MET A 126 -7.86 -15.30 -2.41
CA MET A 126 -8.60 -16.11 -3.37
C MET A 126 -8.01 -16.05 -4.78
N ALA A 127 -7.44 -14.92 -5.19
CA ALA A 127 -6.75 -14.80 -6.47
C ALA A 127 -5.48 -15.65 -6.52
N LEU A 128 -4.72 -15.72 -5.42
CA LEU A 128 -3.56 -16.60 -5.29
C LEU A 128 -3.95 -18.10 -5.40
N GLU A 129 -5.02 -18.51 -4.71
CA GLU A 129 -5.52 -19.90 -4.78
C GLU A 129 -5.82 -20.34 -6.22
N ARG A 130 -6.25 -19.41 -7.07
CA ARG A 130 -6.71 -19.68 -8.44
C ARG A 130 -5.61 -19.67 -9.49
N ASN A 131 -4.48 -19.02 -9.22
CA ASN A 131 -3.39 -18.91 -10.19
C ASN A 131 -2.03 -19.18 -9.56
N ARG A 132 -1.73 -20.47 -9.33
CA ARG A 132 -0.44 -20.93 -8.79
C ARG A 132 0.75 -20.57 -9.68
N ALA A 133 0.55 -20.42 -10.99
CA ALA A 133 1.63 -20.01 -11.90
C ALA A 133 2.05 -18.56 -11.63
N ALA A 134 1.10 -17.67 -11.37
CA ALA A 134 1.41 -16.29 -10.96
C ALA A 134 2.12 -16.24 -9.61
N CYS A 135 1.68 -17.05 -8.61
CA CYS A 135 2.37 -17.16 -7.32
C CYS A 135 3.84 -17.54 -7.50
N LYS A 136 4.11 -18.58 -8.28
CA LYS A 136 5.48 -19.02 -8.59
C LYS A 136 6.29 -17.91 -9.25
N ALA A 137 5.72 -17.21 -10.22
CA ALA A 137 6.39 -16.11 -10.93
C ALA A 137 6.74 -14.93 -10.01
N MET A 138 5.84 -14.57 -9.06
CA MET A 138 6.11 -13.53 -8.05
C MET A 138 7.29 -13.91 -7.15
N VAL A 139 7.32 -15.16 -6.67
CA VAL A 139 8.39 -15.69 -5.83
C VAL A 139 9.73 -15.73 -6.57
N GLU A 140 9.75 -16.24 -7.80
CA GLU A 140 10.96 -16.32 -8.64
C GLU A 140 11.51 -14.94 -9.02
N ALA A 141 10.64 -13.93 -9.11
CA ALA A 141 11.03 -12.54 -9.35
C ALA A 141 11.56 -11.85 -8.09
N GLY A 142 11.49 -12.48 -6.91
CA GLY A 142 11.89 -11.88 -5.63
C GLY A 142 11.01 -10.71 -5.18
N TRP A 143 9.75 -10.68 -5.62
CA TRP A 143 8.81 -9.65 -5.24
C TRP A 143 8.32 -9.83 -3.80
N GLU A 144 7.99 -8.74 -3.13
CA GLU A 144 7.20 -8.82 -1.92
C GLU A 144 5.76 -9.17 -2.29
N VAL A 145 5.20 -10.19 -1.65
CA VAL A 145 3.78 -10.52 -1.76
C VAL A 145 3.11 -10.21 -0.44
N ALA A 146 2.49 -9.04 -0.36
CA ALA A 146 1.73 -8.55 0.77
C ALA A 146 0.24 -8.96 0.64
N SER A 147 -0.48 -8.96 1.75
CA SER A 147 -1.89 -9.34 1.77
C SER A 147 -2.78 -8.21 1.23
N HIS A 148 -3.74 -8.58 0.39
CA HIS A 148 -4.87 -7.72 -0.01
C HIS A 148 -6.21 -8.29 0.51
N GLY A 149 -6.21 -8.87 1.71
CA GLY A 149 -7.34 -9.60 2.25
C GLY A 149 -7.60 -10.91 1.51
N TYR A 150 -8.67 -11.63 1.93
CA TYR A 150 -9.06 -12.88 1.28
C TYR A 150 -9.91 -12.65 0.04
N ARG A 151 -10.80 -11.67 0.08
CA ARG A 151 -11.72 -11.26 -0.98
C ARG A 151 -11.50 -9.80 -1.32
N TRP A 152 -11.75 -9.44 -2.57
CA TRP A 152 -11.77 -8.03 -2.98
C TRP A 152 -13.15 -7.40 -2.73
N TRP A 153 -13.60 -7.49 -1.50
CA TRP A 153 -14.87 -6.97 -1.03
C TRP A 153 -14.76 -5.57 -0.44
N ASP A 154 -15.91 -4.90 -0.36
CA ASP A 154 -16.09 -3.78 0.56
C ASP A 154 -16.39 -4.35 1.96
N TYR A 155 -15.46 -4.12 2.88
CA TYR A 155 -15.56 -4.64 4.25
C TYR A 155 -16.34 -3.74 5.19
N GLN A 156 -16.88 -2.59 4.73
CA GLN A 156 -17.59 -1.63 5.59
C GLN A 156 -18.67 -2.27 6.47
N ASN A 157 -19.35 -3.29 5.97
CA ASN A 157 -20.42 -4.00 6.66
C ASN A 157 -20.11 -5.47 6.97
N VAL A 158 -18.86 -5.89 6.85
CA VAL A 158 -18.41 -7.25 7.20
C VAL A 158 -18.18 -7.31 8.70
N SER A 159 -18.62 -8.39 9.37
CA SER A 159 -18.41 -8.52 10.81
C SER A 159 -16.93 -8.77 11.16
N PRO A 160 -16.48 -8.35 12.36
CA PRO A 160 -15.10 -8.57 12.81
C PRO A 160 -14.69 -10.05 12.80
N GLU A 161 -15.63 -10.96 13.07
CA GLU A 161 -15.37 -12.40 13.09
C GLU A 161 -15.02 -12.92 11.71
N VAL A 162 -15.82 -12.55 10.69
CA VAL A 162 -15.60 -12.94 9.29
C VAL A 162 -14.32 -12.32 8.76
N GLU A 163 -14.05 -11.06 9.09
CA GLU A 163 -12.82 -10.41 8.65
C GLU A 163 -11.59 -11.04 9.30
N ARG A 164 -11.63 -11.38 10.60
CA ARG A 164 -10.56 -12.11 11.29
C ARG A 164 -10.28 -13.47 10.64
N GLU A 165 -11.33 -14.21 10.27
CA GLU A 165 -11.20 -15.47 9.53
C GLU A 165 -10.52 -15.24 8.16
N HIS A 166 -10.95 -14.21 7.43
CA HIS A 166 -10.36 -13.85 6.14
C HIS A 166 -8.87 -13.49 6.25
N ILE A 167 -8.48 -12.73 7.28
CA ILE A 167 -7.08 -12.40 7.56
C ILE A 167 -6.28 -13.68 7.82
N ALA A 168 -6.75 -14.53 8.74
CA ALA A 168 -6.07 -15.78 9.09
C ALA A 168 -5.94 -16.73 7.87
N ARG A 169 -7.01 -16.87 7.09
CA ARG A 169 -7.01 -17.67 5.87
C ARG A 169 -6.01 -17.16 4.85
N THR A 170 -5.95 -15.85 4.65
CA THR A 170 -4.99 -15.26 3.71
C THR A 170 -3.55 -15.49 4.15
N VAL A 171 -3.26 -15.36 5.44
CA VAL A 171 -1.93 -15.68 5.99
C VAL A 171 -1.57 -17.14 5.71
N GLN A 172 -2.51 -18.09 5.85
CA GLN A 172 -2.25 -19.49 5.56
C GLN A 172 -2.01 -19.73 4.05
N ILE A 173 -2.81 -19.10 3.18
CA ILE A 173 -2.64 -19.19 1.72
C ILE A 173 -1.25 -18.69 1.30
N HIS A 174 -0.79 -17.59 1.87
CA HIS A 174 0.57 -17.08 1.59
C HIS A 174 1.63 -18.08 2.02
N LYS A 175 1.52 -18.67 3.20
CA LYS A 175 2.47 -19.71 3.64
C LYS A 175 2.51 -20.90 2.67
N ASP A 176 1.35 -21.33 2.18
CA ASP A 176 1.22 -22.52 1.32
C ASP A 176 1.67 -22.25 -0.13
N LEU A 177 1.41 -21.07 -0.67
CA LEU A 177 1.62 -20.77 -2.09
C LEU A 177 2.84 -19.88 -2.37
N ILE A 178 3.20 -19.00 -1.43
CA ILE A 178 4.33 -18.08 -1.54
C ILE A 178 5.54 -18.60 -0.74
N GLY A 179 5.30 -19.48 0.25
CA GLY A 179 6.34 -20.06 1.09
C GLY A 179 6.68 -19.26 2.33
N CYS A 180 6.05 -18.11 2.54
CA CYS A 180 6.19 -17.30 3.74
C CYS A 180 4.89 -16.55 4.06
N ARG A 181 4.76 -16.09 5.32
CA ARG A 181 3.64 -15.21 5.66
C ARG A 181 3.81 -13.82 5.05
N PRO A 182 2.71 -13.10 4.76
CA PRO A 182 2.79 -11.70 4.39
C PRO A 182 3.24 -10.85 5.60
N VAL A 183 4.02 -9.82 5.32
CA VAL A 183 4.44 -8.83 6.34
C VAL A 183 3.75 -7.49 6.18
N GLY A 184 3.11 -7.26 5.05
CA GLY A 184 2.30 -6.08 4.76
C GLY A 184 0.84 -6.44 4.55
N MET A 185 -0.05 -5.51 4.90
CA MET A 185 -1.49 -5.60 4.69
C MET A 185 -2.01 -4.34 4.00
N TYR A 186 -2.91 -4.53 3.05
CA TYR A 186 -3.74 -3.49 2.47
C TYR A 186 -5.12 -4.08 2.19
N GLN A 187 -6.15 -3.62 2.91
CA GLN A 187 -7.52 -4.08 2.67
C GLN A 187 -8.15 -3.32 1.50
N GLY A 188 -7.83 -2.03 1.35
CA GLY A 188 -8.29 -1.16 0.28
C GLY A 188 -9.70 -0.61 0.48
N LYS A 189 -10.59 -1.39 1.07
CA LYS A 189 -11.97 -1.00 1.43
C LYS A 189 -12.25 -1.48 2.86
N PRO A 190 -11.50 -0.96 3.87
CA PRO A 190 -11.58 -1.42 5.25
C PRO A 190 -12.84 -0.91 5.95
N ASN A 191 -13.12 -1.49 7.12
CA ASN A 191 -14.03 -0.90 8.09
C ASN A 191 -13.27 -0.33 9.30
N ALA A 192 -13.99 0.15 10.31
CA ALA A 192 -13.40 0.79 11.48
C ALA A 192 -12.55 -0.16 12.35
N HIS A 193 -12.77 -1.47 12.29
CA HIS A 193 -12.02 -2.46 13.09
C HIS A 193 -10.91 -3.20 12.30
N THR A 194 -10.81 -3.01 11.02
CA THR A 194 -9.80 -3.70 10.18
C THR A 194 -8.39 -3.55 10.74
N ARG A 195 -7.93 -2.33 11.05
CA ARG A 195 -6.58 -2.10 11.57
C ARG A 195 -6.37 -2.76 12.92
N GLN A 196 -7.37 -2.73 13.81
CA GLN A 196 -7.31 -3.45 15.07
C GLN A 196 -7.06 -4.94 14.85
N LEU A 197 -7.81 -5.57 13.96
CA LEU A 197 -7.67 -7.00 13.64
C LEU A 197 -6.28 -7.33 13.05
N VAL A 198 -5.74 -6.45 12.20
CA VAL A 198 -4.39 -6.58 11.65
C VAL A 198 -3.32 -6.50 12.75
N VAL A 199 -3.48 -5.56 13.69
CA VAL A 199 -2.57 -5.43 14.84
C VAL A 199 -2.68 -6.63 15.78
N GLU A 200 -3.90 -7.12 16.07
CA GLU A 200 -4.16 -8.28 16.94
C GLU A 200 -3.58 -9.58 16.34
N GLU A 201 -3.62 -9.76 15.01
CA GLU A 201 -3.04 -10.91 14.32
C GLU A 201 -1.54 -11.04 14.60
N GLY A 202 -0.84 -9.93 14.68
CA GLY A 202 0.47 -9.84 15.32
C GLY A 202 1.68 -10.00 14.43
N GLY A 203 1.54 -10.51 13.22
CA GLY A 203 2.68 -10.79 12.35
C GLY A 203 2.87 -9.84 11.18
N PHE A 204 1.99 -8.84 11.02
CA PHE A 204 2.19 -7.80 10.04
C PHE A 204 3.13 -6.72 10.57
N LEU A 205 4.12 -6.32 9.77
CA LEU A 205 4.99 -5.18 10.07
C LEU A 205 4.27 -3.87 9.80
N TYR A 206 3.41 -3.82 8.78
CA TYR A 206 2.72 -2.61 8.40
C TYR A 206 1.34 -2.90 7.78
N ASP A 207 0.46 -1.89 7.84
CA ASP A 207 -0.67 -1.77 6.94
C ASP A 207 -0.55 -0.52 6.05
N SER A 208 -1.37 -0.47 5.02
CA SER A 208 -1.38 0.61 4.03
C SER A 208 -2.75 1.24 3.82
N ASP A 209 -3.70 0.97 4.71
CA ASP A 209 -5.06 1.52 4.64
C ASP A 209 -5.10 2.96 5.17
N SER A 210 -4.29 3.82 4.58
CA SER A 210 -4.26 5.25 4.76
C SER A 210 -3.75 5.96 3.51
N TYR A 211 -4.17 7.23 3.33
CA TYR A 211 -3.81 8.10 2.19
C TYR A 211 -3.43 9.50 2.69
N ASP A 212 -2.94 9.61 3.91
CA ASP A 212 -2.89 10.83 4.70
C ASP A 212 -1.51 11.46 4.81
N ASP A 213 -0.45 10.79 4.34
CA ASP A 213 0.92 11.33 4.40
C ASP A 213 1.81 10.80 3.25
N ASP A 214 2.90 11.52 2.97
CA ASP A 214 3.97 11.13 2.04
C ASP A 214 5.09 10.34 2.73
N LEU A 215 4.96 10.06 4.02
CA LEU A 215 5.90 9.29 4.83
C LEU A 215 5.18 8.25 5.69
N PRO A 216 5.85 7.12 6.03
CA PRO A 216 5.32 6.20 7.01
C PRO A 216 5.16 6.87 8.37
N HIS A 217 4.15 6.46 9.13
CA HIS A 217 3.93 6.94 10.49
C HIS A 217 3.45 5.82 11.41
N TRP A 218 3.54 6.05 12.71
CA TRP A 218 3.18 5.06 13.73
C TRP A 218 1.82 5.35 14.34
N THR A 219 1.07 4.28 14.62
CA THR A 219 -0.04 4.31 15.58
C THR A 219 0.29 3.43 16.78
N THR A 220 -0.20 3.83 17.96
CA THR A 220 -0.10 3.06 19.20
C THR A 220 -1.48 2.76 19.79
N GLU A 221 -2.53 3.04 19.03
CA GLU A 221 -3.93 2.96 19.45
C GLU A 221 -4.30 1.56 19.98
N TYR A 222 -3.72 0.50 19.45
CA TYR A 222 -4.05 -0.88 19.79
C TYR A 222 -3.04 -1.53 20.74
N GLY A 223 -2.47 -0.73 21.66
CA GLY A 223 -1.62 -1.21 22.76
C GLY A 223 -0.17 -1.53 22.39
N ARG A 224 0.21 -1.41 21.12
CA ARG A 224 1.59 -1.57 20.64
C ARG A 224 1.82 -0.70 19.40
N PRO A 225 3.07 -0.31 19.14
CA PRO A 225 3.39 0.38 17.89
C PRO A 225 3.05 -0.48 16.68
N HIS A 226 2.36 0.10 15.71
CA HIS A 226 2.09 -0.48 14.41
C HIS A 226 2.40 0.56 13.33
N LEU A 227 3.10 0.14 12.27
CA LEU A 227 3.52 1.02 11.20
C LEU A 227 2.43 1.17 10.15
N ILE A 228 2.09 2.40 9.82
CA ILE A 228 1.25 2.74 8.68
C ILE A 228 2.18 3.24 7.58
N ILE A 229 2.15 2.61 6.42
CA ILE A 229 2.81 3.11 5.21
C ILE A 229 1.70 3.54 4.26
N PRO A 230 1.41 4.84 4.13
CA PRO A 230 0.32 5.32 3.32
C PRO A 230 0.39 4.81 1.87
N TYR A 231 -0.78 4.53 1.29
CA TYR A 231 -0.94 4.16 -0.12
C TYR A 231 -1.36 5.38 -0.94
N THR A 232 -1.68 5.18 -2.22
CA THR A 232 -2.08 6.28 -3.10
C THR A 232 -3.29 5.94 -3.97
N LEU A 233 -4.13 6.93 -4.20
CA LEU A 233 -5.18 6.92 -5.22
C LEU A 233 -4.89 7.92 -6.34
N SER A 234 -3.93 8.84 -6.16
CA SER A 234 -3.56 9.84 -7.15
C SER A 234 -2.54 9.34 -8.18
N GLU A 235 -1.48 8.64 -7.74
CA GLU A 235 -0.47 7.98 -8.59
C GLU A 235 -0.89 6.54 -8.90
N ASN A 236 -2.16 6.34 -9.22
CA ASN A 236 -2.78 5.03 -9.35
C ASN A 236 -3.45 4.89 -10.73
N ASP A 237 -3.21 3.78 -11.41
CA ASP A 237 -3.75 3.48 -12.72
C ASP A 237 -5.28 3.25 -12.71
N MET A 238 -5.89 3.11 -11.51
CA MET A 238 -7.35 3.11 -11.36
C MET A 238 -8.01 4.32 -12.03
N ARG A 239 -7.27 5.43 -12.13
CA ARG A 239 -7.73 6.65 -12.78
C ARG A 239 -8.02 6.48 -14.27
N PHE A 240 -7.52 5.45 -14.94
CA PHE A 240 -7.96 5.08 -16.28
C PHE A 240 -9.45 4.65 -16.32
N ALA A 241 -9.94 4.05 -15.23
CA ALA A 241 -11.33 3.59 -15.13
C ALA A 241 -12.31 4.71 -14.71
N ILE A 242 -11.81 5.84 -14.19
CA ILE A 242 -12.63 6.96 -13.68
C ILE A 242 -12.38 8.27 -14.45
N ASN A 243 -11.98 8.17 -15.71
CA ASN A 243 -11.71 9.31 -16.59
C ASN A 243 -10.59 10.27 -16.11
N GLY A 244 -9.62 9.74 -15.33
CA GLY A 244 -8.46 10.52 -14.86
C GLY A 244 -7.29 10.54 -15.84
N PHE A 245 -7.13 9.49 -16.67
CA PHE A 245 -6.12 9.39 -17.72
C PHE A 245 -6.72 8.79 -18.98
N SER A 246 -6.42 9.37 -20.13
CA SER A 246 -6.91 8.91 -21.42
C SER A 246 -5.98 7.88 -22.08
N HIS A 247 -4.66 8.01 -21.85
CA HIS A 247 -3.65 7.13 -22.47
C HIS A 247 -2.38 7.02 -21.63
N GLY A 248 -1.54 6.00 -21.92
CA GLY A 248 -0.37 5.66 -21.10
C GLY A 248 0.67 6.78 -20.99
N ARG A 249 0.85 7.61 -22.02
CA ARG A 249 1.81 8.74 -21.96
C ARG A 249 1.36 9.84 -21.01
N GLU A 250 0.07 10.09 -20.90
CA GLU A 250 -0.47 11.03 -19.92
C GLU A 250 -0.18 10.56 -18.48
N PHE A 251 -0.41 9.27 -18.22
CA PHE A 251 -0.03 8.65 -16.94
C PHE A 251 1.48 8.77 -16.68
N ALA A 252 2.32 8.46 -17.67
CA ALA A 252 3.77 8.61 -17.55
C ALA A 252 4.19 10.05 -17.23
N THR A 253 3.59 11.04 -17.91
CA THR A 253 3.88 12.46 -17.67
C THR A 253 3.52 12.88 -16.26
N TYR A 254 2.32 12.52 -15.80
CA TYR A 254 1.88 12.79 -14.43
C TYR A 254 2.83 12.20 -13.39
N LEU A 255 3.20 10.94 -13.52
CA LEU A 255 4.14 10.27 -12.61
C LEU A 255 5.53 10.90 -12.61
N LYS A 256 6.03 11.33 -13.79
CA LYS A 256 7.33 12.00 -13.91
C LYS A 256 7.33 13.35 -13.23
N ASP A 257 6.28 14.13 -13.40
CA ASP A 257 6.17 15.45 -12.78
C ASP A 257 6.05 15.34 -11.26
N TYR A 258 5.28 14.37 -10.78
CA TYR A 258 5.18 14.05 -9.36
C TYR A 258 6.54 13.67 -8.78
N LEU A 259 7.25 12.73 -9.41
CA LEU A 259 8.57 12.29 -8.94
C LEU A 259 9.60 13.42 -8.95
N ARG A 260 9.62 14.26 -9.99
CA ARG A 260 10.49 15.45 -10.05
C ARG A 260 10.26 16.39 -8.88
N TYR A 261 9.00 16.67 -8.59
CA TYR A 261 8.63 17.55 -7.49
C TYR A 261 9.14 17.03 -6.15
N LEU A 262 8.92 15.74 -5.86
CA LEU A 262 9.41 15.11 -4.63
C LEU A 262 10.95 15.06 -4.55
N VAL A 263 11.63 14.82 -5.66
CA VAL A 263 13.10 14.86 -5.71
C VAL A 263 13.60 16.27 -5.36
N ASP A 264 12.95 17.29 -5.88
CA ASP A 264 13.31 18.68 -5.57
C ASP A 264 13.02 19.04 -4.10
N GLU A 265 11.94 18.54 -3.51
CA GLU A 265 11.69 18.65 -2.07
C GLU A 265 12.78 17.95 -1.26
N GLY A 266 13.14 16.72 -1.65
CA GLY A 266 14.19 15.95 -1.00
C GLY A 266 15.56 16.66 -1.06
N ARG A 267 15.90 17.30 -2.19
CA ARG A 267 17.12 18.11 -2.35
C ARG A 267 17.11 19.35 -1.46
N ARG A 268 15.93 19.90 -1.14
CA ARG A 268 15.76 20.99 -0.17
C ARG A 268 15.76 20.50 1.29
N GLY A 269 15.96 19.19 1.53
CA GLY A 269 16.07 18.62 2.87
C GLY A 269 14.77 18.02 3.43
N ALA A 270 13.80 17.73 2.57
CA ALA A 270 12.53 17.07 2.92
C ALA A 270 12.28 15.79 2.07
N PRO A 271 13.12 14.73 2.24
CA PRO A 271 12.94 13.48 1.51
C PRO A 271 11.56 12.86 1.79
N LYS A 272 10.99 12.21 0.78
CA LYS A 272 9.64 11.65 0.80
C LYS A 272 9.61 10.21 0.30
N MET A 273 8.43 9.62 0.34
CA MET A 273 8.10 8.36 -0.31
C MET A 273 7.16 8.65 -1.50
N MET A 274 7.26 7.86 -2.57
CA MET A 274 6.30 7.85 -3.66
C MET A 274 5.84 6.42 -3.89
N THR A 275 4.53 6.22 -3.93
CA THR A 275 3.91 4.95 -4.30
C THR A 275 3.26 5.09 -5.67
N VAL A 276 3.38 4.06 -6.52
CA VAL A 276 2.63 3.96 -7.78
C VAL A 276 1.74 2.73 -7.71
N GLY A 277 0.44 2.94 -7.71
CA GLY A 277 -0.57 1.88 -7.68
C GLY A 277 -0.91 1.38 -9.08
N LEU A 278 -0.86 0.07 -9.28
CA LEU A 278 -1.02 -0.59 -10.57
C LEU A 278 -1.99 -1.76 -10.46
N HIS A 279 -2.77 -2.03 -11.53
CA HIS A 279 -3.68 -3.17 -11.61
C HIS A 279 -3.43 -3.95 -12.90
N CYS A 280 -3.41 -5.27 -12.82
CA CYS A 280 -3.08 -6.12 -13.97
C CYS A 280 -4.01 -5.88 -15.17
N ARG A 281 -5.31 -5.70 -14.92
CA ARG A 281 -6.32 -5.45 -15.97
C ARG A 281 -6.31 -4.03 -16.54
N LEU A 282 -5.72 -3.05 -15.82
CA LEU A 282 -5.68 -1.64 -16.24
C LEU A 282 -4.36 -1.31 -16.95
N VAL A 283 -3.27 -1.09 -16.20
CA VAL A 283 -1.99 -0.74 -16.81
C VAL A 283 -1.35 -1.90 -17.58
N GLY A 284 -1.78 -3.13 -17.34
CA GLY A 284 -1.36 -4.30 -18.12
C GLY A 284 -1.83 -4.29 -19.58
N ARG A 285 -2.66 -3.33 -20.04
CA ARG A 285 -2.98 -3.11 -21.46
C ARG A 285 -1.76 -2.54 -22.19
N PRO A 286 -1.45 -2.99 -23.43
CA PRO A 286 -0.18 -2.63 -24.11
C PRO A 286 0.10 -1.13 -24.18
N GLY A 287 -0.90 -0.33 -24.57
CA GLY A 287 -0.74 1.13 -24.68
C GLY A 287 -0.48 1.84 -23.35
N ARG A 288 -0.97 1.29 -22.24
CA ARG A 288 -0.74 1.81 -20.89
C ARG A 288 0.58 1.30 -20.31
N ALA A 289 0.91 0.03 -20.55
CA ALA A 289 2.18 -0.56 -20.15
C ALA A 289 3.38 0.19 -20.78
N ALA A 290 3.26 0.66 -22.02
CA ALA A 290 4.27 1.50 -22.66
C ALA A 290 4.53 2.80 -21.88
N GLY A 291 3.47 3.45 -21.35
CA GLY A 291 3.63 4.63 -20.48
C GLY A 291 4.30 4.30 -19.15
N LEU A 292 3.96 3.17 -18.53
CA LEU A 292 4.62 2.71 -17.31
C LEU A 292 6.11 2.43 -17.57
N GLU A 293 6.46 1.80 -18.69
CA GLU A 293 7.84 1.54 -19.09
C GLU A 293 8.62 2.86 -19.23
N GLU A 294 8.04 3.86 -19.87
CA GLU A 294 8.62 5.20 -20.01
C GLU A 294 8.86 5.88 -18.64
N PHE A 295 7.96 5.71 -17.69
CA PHE A 295 8.13 6.22 -16.33
C PHE A 295 9.26 5.49 -15.59
N ILE A 296 9.33 4.17 -15.68
CA ILE A 296 10.38 3.36 -15.03
C ILE A 296 11.78 3.78 -15.56
N ASP A 297 11.91 3.96 -16.86
CA ASP A 297 13.19 4.41 -17.46
C ASP A 297 13.58 5.81 -16.95
N PHE A 298 12.60 6.71 -16.85
CA PHE A 298 12.84 8.02 -16.26
C PHE A 298 13.26 7.93 -14.78
N ALA A 299 12.56 7.16 -13.96
CA ALA A 299 12.90 7.00 -12.55
C ALA A 299 14.33 6.46 -12.38
N LYS A 300 14.72 5.46 -13.17
CA LYS A 300 16.09 4.92 -13.18
C LYS A 300 17.15 5.93 -13.65
N SER A 301 16.79 6.85 -14.54
CA SER A 301 17.71 7.88 -15.03
C SER A 301 18.08 8.92 -13.96
N LEU A 302 17.33 9.01 -12.87
CA LEU A 302 17.61 9.90 -11.74
C LEU A 302 18.70 9.36 -10.79
N GLY A 303 19.17 8.11 -11.02
CA GLY A 303 20.27 7.53 -10.26
C GLY A 303 20.01 7.48 -8.76
N ASP A 304 21.00 7.91 -7.97
CA ASP A 304 20.96 7.83 -6.50
C ASP A 304 19.93 8.75 -5.85
N ASP A 305 19.33 9.70 -6.57
CA ASP A 305 18.24 10.52 -6.02
C ASP A 305 16.97 9.69 -5.77
N VAL A 306 16.83 8.50 -6.39
CA VAL A 306 15.64 7.64 -6.25
C VAL A 306 16.04 6.24 -5.83
N TRP A 307 15.61 5.84 -4.65
CA TRP A 307 15.68 4.47 -4.18
C TRP A 307 14.42 3.72 -4.61
N ILE A 308 14.51 2.92 -5.68
CA ILE A 308 13.40 2.05 -6.10
C ILE A 308 13.42 0.82 -5.22
N CYS A 309 12.36 0.58 -4.48
CA CYS A 309 12.32 -0.42 -3.42
C CYS A 309 10.93 -1.06 -3.25
N ARG A 310 10.88 -2.15 -2.49
CA ARG A 310 9.62 -2.76 -2.03
C ARG A 310 9.15 -2.07 -0.75
N ARG A 311 7.88 -2.25 -0.41
CA ARG A 311 7.30 -1.66 0.80
C ARG A 311 7.82 -2.31 2.08
N ASP A 312 8.13 -3.62 2.05
CA ASP A 312 8.79 -4.28 3.19
C ASP A 312 10.19 -3.73 3.48
N GLU A 313 10.88 -3.21 2.47
CA GLU A 313 12.19 -2.55 2.66
C GLU A 313 12.01 -1.17 3.30
N ILE A 314 10.96 -0.41 2.90
CA ILE A 314 10.57 0.84 3.58
C ILE A 314 10.19 0.56 5.03
N ALA A 315 9.36 -0.47 5.29
CA ALA A 315 8.99 -0.88 6.64
C ALA A 315 10.22 -1.18 7.50
N LYS A 316 11.10 -2.06 7.01
CA LYS A 316 12.34 -2.43 7.71
C LYS A 316 13.24 -1.22 7.98
N PHE A 317 13.36 -0.30 7.02
CA PHE A 317 14.09 0.94 7.21
C PHE A 317 13.47 1.78 8.31
N TRP A 318 12.15 1.93 8.32
CA TRP A 318 11.43 2.77 9.28
C TRP A 318 11.53 2.20 10.70
N TYR A 319 11.38 0.88 10.85
CA TYR A 319 11.58 0.18 12.13
C TYR A 319 12.99 0.40 12.70
N ARG A 320 14.01 0.41 11.86
CA ARG A 320 15.41 0.56 12.30
C ARG A 320 15.77 1.99 12.70
N ASN A 321 15.16 2.99 12.05
CA ASN A 321 15.63 4.37 12.13
C ASN A 321 14.62 5.32 12.80
N HIS A 322 13.35 4.92 12.89
CA HIS A 322 12.25 5.78 13.34
C HIS A 322 11.28 5.04 14.28
N TYR A 323 11.76 4.03 15.02
CA TYR A 323 10.92 3.31 15.99
C TYR A 323 10.48 4.24 17.10
N PRO A 324 9.21 4.18 17.59
CA PRO A 324 8.71 5.14 18.58
C PRO A 324 9.47 5.07 19.90
N GLU A 325 9.81 6.23 20.43
CA GLU A 325 10.44 6.35 21.76
C GLU A 325 9.52 5.80 22.85
N GLY A 326 10.13 5.20 23.89
CA GLY A 326 9.39 4.63 25.01
C GLY A 326 8.82 3.22 24.78
N TYR A 327 8.94 2.68 23.57
CA TYR A 327 8.52 1.31 23.27
C TYR A 327 9.72 0.40 23.00
N SER A 328 9.64 -0.85 23.46
CA SER A 328 10.62 -1.89 23.12
C SER A 328 10.13 -2.68 21.91
N MET A 329 11.02 -2.85 20.93
CA MET A 329 10.71 -3.67 19.76
C MET A 329 10.66 -5.16 20.17
N PRO A 330 9.58 -5.89 19.84
CA PRO A 330 9.51 -7.33 20.11
C PRO A 330 10.66 -8.10 19.44
N PRO A 331 11.21 -9.16 20.06
CA PRO A 331 12.38 -9.88 19.52
C PRO A 331 12.16 -10.52 18.16
N ASP A 332 10.94 -11.01 17.88
CA ASP A 332 10.54 -11.57 16.61
C ASP A 332 10.51 -10.50 15.51
N VAL A 333 9.97 -9.32 15.82
CA VAL A 333 10.00 -8.15 14.93
C VAL A 333 11.43 -7.69 14.70
N ALA A 334 12.25 -7.58 15.76
CA ALA A 334 13.66 -7.20 15.65
C ALA A 334 14.42 -8.14 14.71
N THR A 335 14.20 -9.45 14.83
CA THR A 335 14.77 -10.45 13.91
C THR A 335 14.28 -10.24 12.47
N GLN A 336 13.00 -10.02 12.29
CA GLN A 336 12.38 -9.85 10.97
C GLN A 336 12.87 -8.60 10.24
N VAL A 337 13.14 -7.53 10.98
CA VAL A 337 13.68 -6.28 10.41
C VAL A 337 15.21 -6.25 10.33
N GLY A 338 15.88 -7.33 10.76
CA GLY A 338 17.33 -7.51 10.61
C GLY A 338 18.18 -6.88 11.73
N PHE A 339 17.62 -6.71 12.94
CA PHE A 339 18.41 -6.55 14.13
C PHE A 339 18.87 -7.95 14.58
N GLY A 340 20.08 -8.35 14.19
CA GLY A 340 20.69 -9.64 14.61
C GLY A 340 20.85 -9.70 16.12
N GLY A 341 20.63 -10.88 16.72
CA GLY A 341 20.67 -11.12 18.16
C GLY A 341 21.93 -10.63 18.83
N GLY A 342 21.76 -9.80 19.85
CA GLY A 342 22.79 -9.37 20.79
C GLY A 342 23.19 -7.91 20.72
N SER A 343 22.24 -7.01 20.90
CA SER A 343 22.54 -5.66 21.43
C SER A 343 21.25 -5.00 21.86
N THR A 344 21.10 -4.78 23.15
CA THR A 344 20.17 -3.81 23.71
C THR A 344 20.59 -2.43 23.21
N VAL A 345 19.96 -1.95 22.15
CA VAL A 345 20.24 -0.61 21.62
C VAL A 345 19.56 0.40 22.54
N HIS A 346 20.33 0.94 23.49
CA HIS A 346 20.01 2.23 24.06
C HIS A 346 20.26 3.29 22.97
N MET A 347 19.19 3.81 22.39
CA MET A 347 19.32 4.99 21.51
C MET A 347 19.91 6.15 22.32
N ARG A 348 21.09 6.60 21.90
CA ARG A 348 21.65 7.84 22.39
C ARG A 348 20.81 8.98 21.83
N SER A 349 20.25 9.81 22.75
CA SER A 349 19.71 11.11 22.41
C SER A 349 20.78 11.94 21.70
N ALA A 350 20.56 12.28 20.46
CA ALA A 350 21.31 13.35 19.81
C ALA A 350 20.63 14.67 20.22
N LEU A 351 21.36 15.47 21.01
CA LEU A 351 21.10 16.88 21.29
C LEU A 351 21.25 17.72 20.00
#